data_f5411349ba7754dddfe6b7044e17b34a
#
_entry.id   f5411349ba7754dddfe6b7044e17b34a
#
_cell.length_a   1.000
_cell.length_b   1.000
_cell.length_c   1.000
_cell.angle_alpha   90.00
_cell.angle_beta   90.00
_cell.angle_gamma   90.00
#
_symmetry.space_group_name_H-M   'P 1'
#
loop_
_entity.id
_entity.type
_entity.pdbx_description
1 polymer ?
#
loop_
_entity_poly.entity_id
_entity_poly.type
_entity_poly.pdbx_seq_one_letter_code
_entity_poly.pdbx_strand_id
1 'polypeptide(L)'
;KDYVSGDETVHALRDVSLSFREHEFVSILGQSGCGKTTFLNIIGGLDHYTSGDLIINGKSTKDYSDKDWDTYRNHQVGFVFQSYNLIMHQSVLSNVELALTLTGVNKEERRKRAIEALNKVGLSDQIHKKPTQMSGGQMQRVAIARAIVNNPDIILADEPTGALDSATSVQIMEILKEISKDKLVIMVTHNPQLADEYSNRIIRLKDGTL
;
A
#
# COMPACT_ATOMS: atom_id res chain seq x y z
N LYS A 1 15.26 -0.70 12.95
CA LYS A 1 14.66 -2.05 12.90
C LYS A 1 15.73 -3.09 12.69
N ASP A 2 15.79 -4.02 13.62
CA ASP A 2 16.72 -5.12 13.59
C ASP A 2 15.95 -6.44 13.48
N TYR A 3 16.51 -7.36 12.72
CA TYR A 3 16.06 -8.75 12.66
C TYR A 3 17.17 -9.63 13.26
N VAL A 4 16.82 -10.45 14.24
CA VAL A 4 17.74 -11.37 14.91
C VAL A 4 17.42 -12.80 14.50
N SER A 5 18.41 -13.51 13.98
CA SER A 5 18.32 -14.93 13.61
C SER A 5 19.53 -15.69 14.18
N GLY A 6 19.33 -16.39 15.28
CA GLY A 6 20.43 -17.01 16.01
C GLY A 6 21.42 -15.97 16.54
N ASP A 7 22.68 -16.08 16.17
CA ASP A 7 23.75 -15.14 16.57
C ASP A 7 23.92 -13.97 15.58
N GLU A 8 23.16 -13.94 14.49
CA GLU A 8 23.23 -12.89 13.48
C GLU A 8 22.16 -11.82 13.70
N THR A 9 22.56 -10.54 13.60
CA THR A 9 21.66 -9.40 13.63
C THR A 9 21.76 -8.63 12.30
N VAL A 10 20.63 -8.51 11.61
CA VAL A 10 20.52 -7.70 10.40
C VAL A 10 19.86 -6.36 10.75
N HIS A 11 20.60 -5.27 10.59
CA HIS A 11 20.10 -3.91 10.76
C HIS A 11 19.40 -3.44 9.49
N ALA A 12 18.10 -3.72 9.37
CA ALA A 12 17.33 -3.41 8.17
C ALA A 12 17.05 -1.91 8.00
N LEU A 13 16.86 -1.18 9.12
CA LEU A 13 16.71 0.28 9.14
C LEU A 13 17.51 0.85 10.32
N ARG A 14 18.26 1.94 10.06
CA ARG A 14 19.12 2.60 11.03
C ARG A 14 18.91 4.11 10.97
N ASP A 15 18.61 4.72 12.12
CA ASP A 15 18.51 6.18 12.30
C ASP A 15 17.65 6.89 11.23
N VAL A 16 16.55 6.25 10.82
CA VAL A 16 15.59 6.82 9.87
C VAL A 16 14.67 7.78 10.62
N SER A 17 14.74 9.07 10.27
CA SER A 17 13.84 10.11 10.80
C SER A 17 13.26 10.92 9.66
N LEU A 18 11.94 10.86 9.50
CA LEU A 18 11.23 11.62 8.47
C LEU A 18 9.76 11.81 8.83
N SER A 19 9.11 12.73 8.13
CA SER A 19 7.68 13.00 8.27
C SER A 19 6.99 13.06 6.93
N PHE A 20 5.70 12.77 6.90
CA PHE A 20 4.84 12.82 5.71
C PHE A 20 3.71 13.82 5.92
N ARG A 21 3.26 14.42 4.82
CA ARG A 21 2.09 15.28 4.76
C ARG A 21 0.84 14.46 4.48
N GLU A 22 -0.33 14.99 4.84
CA GLU A 22 -1.61 14.30 4.64
C GLU A 22 -1.93 14.02 3.16
N HIS A 23 -1.54 14.91 2.27
CA HIS A 23 -1.80 14.81 0.83
C HIS A 23 -0.49 15.00 0.06
N GLU A 24 0.20 13.91 -0.21
CA GLU A 24 1.38 13.92 -1.06
C GLU A 24 1.59 12.54 -1.69
N PHE A 25 2.32 12.53 -2.80
CA PHE A 25 2.85 11.32 -3.40
C PHE A 25 4.36 11.24 -3.13
N VAL A 26 4.77 10.33 -2.27
CA VAL A 26 6.17 10.12 -1.89
C VAL A 26 6.68 8.81 -2.44
N SER A 27 7.81 8.84 -3.12
CA SER A 27 8.54 7.63 -3.49
C SER A 27 9.75 7.42 -2.59
N ILE A 28 9.87 6.21 -2.06
CA ILE A 28 11.08 5.72 -1.40
C ILE A 28 11.86 4.93 -2.46
N LEU A 29 12.94 5.53 -2.91
CA LEU A 29 13.79 4.98 -3.96
C LEU A 29 15.02 4.32 -3.37
N GLY A 30 15.35 3.11 -3.81
CA GLY A 30 16.54 2.40 -3.38
C GLY A 30 16.70 1.06 -4.07
N GLN A 31 17.89 0.49 -3.99
CA GLN A 31 18.17 -0.83 -4.53
C GLN A 31 17.43 -1.95 -3.78
N SER A 32 17.34 -3.13 -4.40
CA SER A 32 16.81 -4.32 -3.73
C SER A 32 17.58 -4.61 -2.44
N GLY A 33 16.86 -4.95 -1.38
CA GLY A 33 17.46 -5.29 -0.08
C GLY A 33 17.87 -4.09 0.80
N CYS A 34 17.66 -2.83 0.36
CA CYS A 34 18.07 -1.67 1.16
C CYS A 34 17.11 -1.30 2.30
N GLY A 35 16.05 -2.08 2.55
CA GLY A 35 15.11 -1.85 3.66
C GLY A 35 13.77 -1.21 3.28
N LYS A 36 13.45 -1.00 1.99
CA LYS A 36 12.21 -0.34 1.54
C LYS A 36 10.94 -1.07 2.01
N THR A 37 10.86 -2.37 1.78
CA THR A 37 9.71 -3.19 2.21
C THR A 37 9.59 -3.23 3.72
N THR A 38 10.70 -3.33 4.44
CA THR A 38 10.73 -3.24 5.91
C THR A 38 10.16 -1.91 6.39
N PHE A 39 10.58 -0.80 5.77
CA PHE A 39 10.08 0.53 6.06
C PHE A 39 8.56 0.63 5.87
N LEU A 40 8.08 0.14 4.71
CA LEU A 40 6.66 0.13 4.37
C LEU A 40 5.83 -0.71 5.36
N ASN A 41 6.33 -1.90 5.72
CA ASN A 41 5.68 -2.79 6.67
C ASN A 41 5.55 -2.18 8.08
N ILE A 42 6.56 -1.44 8.52
CA ILE A 42 6.50 -0.73 9.81
C ILE A 42 5.45 0.38 9.76
N ILE A 43 5.44 1.23 8.73
CA ILE A 43 4.44 2.28 8.57
C ILE A 43 3.03 1.68 8.50
N GLY A 44 2.88 0.57 7.81
CA GLY A 44 1.60 -0.12 7.65
C GLY A 44 1.15 -0.94 8.86
N GLY A 45 1.96 -1.05 9.91
CA GLY A 45 1.65 -1.85 11.08
C GLY A 45 1.67 -3.36 10.83
N LEU A 46 2.35 -3.82 9.78
CA LEU A 46 2.56 -5.24 9.48
C LEU A 46 3.78 -5.80 10.21
N ASP A 47 4.69 -4.94 10.62
CA ASP A 47 5.86 -5.27 11.43
C ASP A 47 6.08 -4.16 12.48
N HIS A 48 6.79 -4.48 13.54
CA HIS A 48 7.10 -3.55 14.62
C HIS A 48 8.52 -3.03 14.51
N TYR A 49 8.73 -1.74 14.83
CA TYR A 49 10.08 -1.18 14.97
C TYR A 49 10.77 -1.72 16.22
N THR A 50 12.09 -1.86 16.17
CA THR A 50 12.90 -2.33 17.32
C THR A 50 13.12 -1.20 18.33
N SER A 51 13.34 0.03 17.83
CA SER A 51 13.53 1.24 18.65
C SER A 51 13.05 2.47 17.89
N GLY A 52 12.96 3.58 18.55
CA GLY A 52 12.42 4.81 17.99
C GLY A 52 10.93 4.98 18.27
N ASP A 53 10.23 5.67 17.39
CA ASP A 53 8.79 5.88 17.50
C ASP A 53 8.16 6.08 16.11
N LEU A 54 6.96 5.57 15.94
CA LEU A 54 6.08 5.89 14.82
C LEU A 54 4.91 6.72 15.36
N ILE A 55 4.78 7.94 14.86
CA ILE A 55 3.74 8.87 15.28
C ILE A 55 2.72 8.99 14.14
N ILE A 56 1.46 8.68 14.42
CA ILE A 56 0.35 8.73 13.47
C ILE A 56 -0.66 9.77 13.98
N ASN A 57 -0.93 10.78 13.15
CA ASN A 57 -1.85 11.88 13.50
C ASN A 57 -1.51 12.51 14.87
N GLY A 58 -0.22 12.73 15.12
CA GLY A 58 0.29 13.31 16.36
C GLY A 58 0.30 12.38 17.58
N LYS A 59 -0.05 11.10 17.41
CA LYS A 59 -0.14 10.11 18.47
C LYS A 59 0.94 9.04 18.33
N SER A 60 1.74 8.82 19.38
CA SER A 60 2.73 7.74 19.43
C SER A 60 2.07 6.36 19.39
N THR A 61 2.70 5.44 18.66
CA THR A 61 2.24 4.05 18.55
C THR A 61 2.91 3.12 19.57
N LYS A 62 3.76 3.66 20.47
CA LYS A 62 4.48 2.84 21.48
C LYS A 62 3.55 2.01 22.36
N ASP A 63 2.40 2.57 22.70
CA ASP A 63 1.42 1.95 23.58
C ASP A 63 0.26 1.30 22.83
N TYR A 64 0.38 1.11 21.49
CA TYR A 64 -0.65 0.44 20.71
C TYR A 64 -0.75 -1.03 21.12
N SER A 65 -1.97 -1.44 21.46
CA SER A 65 -2.34 -2.86 21.60
C SER A 65 -2.53 -3.50 20.22
N ASP A 66 -2.62 -4.82 20.17
CA ASP A 66 -2.93 -5.55 18.93
C ASP A 66 -4.25 -5.05 18.29
N LYS A 67 -5.23 -4.71 19.12
CA LYS A 67 -6.51 -4.14 18.66
C LYS A 67 -6.35 -2.76 18.03
N ASP A 68 -5.45 -1.92 18.55
CA ASP A 68 -5.16 -0.60 17.98
C ASP A 68 -4.50 -0.75 16.61
N TRP A 69 -3.56 -1.69 16.48
CA TRP A 69 -2.92 -2.02 15.20
C TRP A 69 -3.91 -2.60 14.19
N ASP A 70 -4.82 -3.48 14.62
CA ASP A 70 -5.89 -4.01 13.74
C ASP A 70 -6.81 -2.87 13.24
N THR A 71 -7.21 -1.97 14.12
CA THR A 71 -8.02 -0.80 13.77
C THR A 71 -7.28 0.10 12.78
N TYR A 72 -6.01 0.37 13.02
CA TYR A 72 -5.14 1.15 12.12
C TYR A 72 -5.06 0.52 10.74
N ARG A 73 -4.70 -0.76 10.64
CA ARG A 73 -4.58 -1.48 9.37
C ARG A 73 -5.90 -1.53 8.59
N ASN A 74 -7.01 -1.73 9.28
CA ASN A 74 -8.31 -1.92 8.64
C ASN A 74 -8.96 -0.60 8.19
N HIS A 75 -8.68 0.51 8.88
CA HIS A 75 -9.38 1.77 8.64
C HIS A 75 -8.52 2.89 8.08
N GLN A 76 -7.22 2.92 8.38
CA GLN A 76 -6.35 4.04 8.02
C GLN A 76 -5.35 3.73 6.92
N VAL A 77 -5.13 2.45 6.59
CA VAL A 77 -4.12 2.02 5.62
C VAL A 77 -4.72 1.14 4.54
N GLY A 78 -4.38 1.42 3.29
CA GLY A 78 -4.59 0.52 2.16
C GLY A 78 -3.26 0.05 1.58
N PHE A 79 -3.15 -1.24 1.27
CA PHE A 79 -1.94 -1.83 0.71
C PHE A 79 -2.13 -2.21 -0.75
N VAL A 80 -1.12 -1.89 -1.57
CA VAL A 80 -1.00 -2.33 -2.97
C VAL A 80 0.35 -3.04 -3.12
N PHE A 81 0.33 -4.31 -3.48
CA PHE A 81 1.52 -5.16 -3.62
C PHE A 81 1.85 -5.45 -5.08
N GLN A 82 3.11 -5.74 -5.37
CA GLN A 82 3.57 -6.15 -6.70
C GLN A 82 2.86 -7.42 -7.19
N SER A 83 2.60 -8.40 -6.32
CA SER A 83 1.97 -9.68 -6.63
C SER A 83 0.44 -9.65 -6.52
N TYR A 84 -0.16 -8.48 -6.42
CA TYR A 84 -1.60 -8.21 -6.32
C TYR A 84 -2.27 -8.78 -5.05
N ASN A 85 -1.88 -9.93 -4.56
CA ASN A 85 -2.45 -10.65 -3.39
C ASN A 85 -3.97 -10.81 -3.46
N LEU A 86 -4.49 -11.19 -4.63
CA LEU A 86 -5.90 -11.46 -4.85
C LEU A 86 -6.25 -12.92 -4.59
N ILE A 87 -7.48 -13.16 -4.16
CA ILE A 87 -8.03 -14.49 -4.01
C ILE A 87 -8.54 -14.95 -5.38
N MET A 88 -7.77 -15.83 -6.03
CA MET A 88 -7.93 -16.17 -7.44
C MET A 88 -9.23 -16.88 -7.78
N HIS A 89 -9.82 -17.62 -6.84
CA HIS A 89 -11.08 -18.34 -7.03
C HIS A 89 -12.32 -17.51 -6.72
N GLN A 90 -12.17 -16.32 -6.14
CA GLN A 90 -13.26 -15.37 -5.87
C GLN A 90 -13.40 -14.34 -6.98
N SER A 91 -14.60 -13.76 -7.11
CA SER A 91 -14.83 -12.68 -8.08
C SER A 91 -14.03 -11.42 -7.75
N VAL A 92 -13.87 -10.55 -8.73
CA VAL A 92 -13.30 -9.20 -8.56
C VAL A 92 -14.06 -8.43 -7.47
N LEU A 93 -15.39 -8.45 -7.54
CA LEU A 93 -16.23 -7.80 -6.53
C LEU A 93 -15.98 -8.35 -5.12
N SER A 94 -15.95 -9.67 -4.96
CA SER A 94 -15.71 -10.33 -3.66
C SER A 94 -14.32 -9.99 -3.09
N ASN A 95 -13.30 -9.88 -3.95
CA ASN A 95 -11.95 -9.46 -3.53
C ASN A 95 -11.93 -8.05 -2.91
N VAL A 96 -12.73 -7.13 -3.46
CA VAL A 96 -12.82 -5.77 -2.92
C VAL A 96 -13.72 -5.73 -1.68
N GLU A 97 -14.84 -6.45 -1.67
CA GLU A 97 -15.75 -6.55 -0.52
C GLU A 97 -15.08 -7.12 0.74
N LEU A 98 -14.03 -7.93 0.57
CA LEU A 98 -13.32 -8.55 1.70
C LEU A 98 -12.80 -7.52 2.71
N ALA A 99 -12.22 -6.42 2.24
CA ALA A 99 -11.71 -5.35 3.09
C ALA A 99 -12.82 -4.72 3.96
N LEU A 100 -14.03 -4.60 3.40
CA LEU A 100 -15.21 -4.09 4.11
C LEU A 100 -15.84 -5.12 5.06
N THR A 101 -15.67 -6.40 4.77
CA THR A 101 -16.11 -7.48 5.67
C THR A 101 -15.36 -7.44 6.98
N LEU A 102 -14.06 -7.21 6.92
CA LEU A 102 -13.18 -7.12 8.09
C LEU A 102 -13.49 -5.91 8.99
N THR A 103 -14.11 -4.87 8.44
CA THR A 103 -14.52 -3.67 9.19
C THR A 103 -15.98 -3.70 9.64
N GLY A 104 -16.68 -4.82 9.44
CA GLY A 104 -18.03 -5.02 9.93
C GLY A 104 -19.14 -4.30 9.15
N VAL A 105 -18.85 -3.84 7.93
CA VAL A 105 -19.85 -3.19 7.06
C VAL A 105 -20.89 -4.21 6.60
N ASN A 106 -22.17 -3.86 6.63
CA ASN A 106 -23.26 -4.75 6.19
C ASN A 106 -23.18 -5.06 4.68
N LYS A 107 -23.84 -6.14 4.26
CA LYS A 107 -23.71 -6.71 2.91
C LYS A 107 -24.10 -5.73 1.80
N GLU A 108 -25.17 -4.99 1.98
CA GLU A 108 -25.69 -4.03 0.97
C GLU A 108 -24.70 -2.88 0.77
N GLU A 109 -24.26 -2.27 1.84
CA GLU A 109 -23.30 -1.17 1.83
C GLU A 109 -21.93 -1.62 1.32
N ARG A 110 -21.47 -2.85 1.67
CA ARG A 110 -20.24 -3.44 1.13
C ARG A 110 -20.28 -3.51 -0.39
N ARG A 111 -21.36 -4.07 -0.92
CA ARG A 111 -21.53 -4.22 -2.38
C ARG A 111 -21.50 -2.87 -3.08
N LYS A 112 -22.23 -1.89 -2.55
CA LYS A 112 -22.28 -0.52 -3.08
C LYS A 112 -20.87 0.10 -3.11
N ARG A 113 -20.17 0.12 -1.98
CA ARG A 113 -18.82 0.71 -1.89
C ARG A 113 -17.80 -0.01 -2.75
N ALA A 114 -17.86 -1.33 -2.84
CA ALA A 114 -16.96 -2.11 -3.67
C ALA A 114 -17.17 -1.80 -5.16
N ILE A 115 -18.41 -1.66 -5.62
CA ILE A 115 -18.72 -1.23 -6.99
C ILE A 115 -18.21 0.19 -7.25
N GLU A 116 -18.42 1.11 -6.34
CA GLU A 116 -17.91 2.50 -6.45
C GLU A 116 -16.37 2.53 -6.53
N ALA A 117 -15.67 1.72 -5.72
CA ALA A 117 -14.22 1.61 -5.78
C ALA A 117 -13.72 1.03 -7.11
N LEU A 118 -14.38 0.00 -7.62
CA LEU A 118 -14.08 -0.60 -8.93
C LEU A 118 -14.35 0.37 -10.09
N ASN A 119 -15.40 1.18 -10.00
CA ASN A 119 -15.68 2.23 -10.97
C ASN A 119 -14.54 3.27 -11.02
N LYS A 120 -14.01 3.66 -9.87
CA LYS A 120 -12.88 4.63 -9.77
C LYS A 120 -11.62 4.15 -10.48
N VAL A 121 -11.41 2.85 -10.59
CA VAL A 121 -10.26 2.26 -11.29
C VAL A 121 -10.60 1.74 -12.69
N GLY A 122 -11.79 2.04 -13.22
CA GLY A 122 -12.18 1.70 -14.58
C GLY A 122 -12.52 0.22 -14.79
N LEU A 123 -13.06 -0.46 -13.78
CA LEU A 123 -13.41 -1.89 -13.83
C LEU A 123 -14.91 -2.17 -13.65
N SER A 124 -15.78 -1.22 -13.98
CA SER A 124 -17.24 -1.33 -13.82
C SER A 124 -17.83 -2.59 -14.45
N ASP A 125 -17.34 -2.96 -15.63
CA ASP A 125 -17.86 -4.08 -16.42
C ASP A 125 -17.18 -5.43 -16.08
N GLN A 126 -16.25 -5.45 -15.13
CA GLN A 126 -15.42 -6.60 -14.80
C GLN A 126 -15.75 -7.24 -13.44
N ILE A 127 -16.76 -6.72 -12.73
CA ILE A 127 -17.02 -7.04 -11.31
C ILE A 127 -17.33 -8.53 -11.04
N HIS A 128 -17.88 -9.26 -12.03
CA HIS A 128 -18.22 -10.67 -11.91
C HIS A 128 -17.13 -11.64 -12.39
N LYS A 129 -16.06 -11.10 -13.00
CA LYS A 129 -14.92 -11.91 -13.44
C LYS A 129 -14.09 -12.37 -12.24
N LYS A 130 -13.28 -13.40 -12.45
CA LYS A 130 -12.24 -13.82 -11.51
C LYS A 130 -10.88 -13.24 -11.93
N PRO A 131 -9.94 -13.06 -11.00
CA PRO A 131 -8.60 -12.60 -11.33
C PRO A 131 -7.90 -13.43 -12.41
N THR A 132 -8.16 -14.75 -12.48
CA THR A 132 -7.64 -15.64 -13.53
C THR A 132 -8.07 -15.27 -14.94
N GLN A 133 -9.10 -14.45 -15.10
CA GLN A 133 -9.64 -13.98 -16.39
C GLN A 133 -9.18 -12.56 -16.73
N MET A 134 -8.23 -12.00 -15.97
CA MET A 134 -7.82 -10.61 -16.08
C MET A 134 -6.34 -10.49 -16.41
N SER A 135 -5.97 -9.38 -17.06
CA SER A 135 -4.56 -9.00 -17.26
C SER A 135 -3.90 -8.59 -15.94
N GLY A 136 -2.56 -8.53 -15.92
CA GLY A 136 -1.80 -8.04 -14.77
C GLY A 136 -2.21 -6.62 -14.35
N GLY A 137 -2.38 -5.71 -15.31
CA GLY A 137 -2.84 -4.35 -15.04
C GLY A 137 -4.25 -4.27 -14.48
N GLN A 138 -5.16 -5.11 -14.96
CA GLN A 138 -6.51 -5.21 -14.41
C GLN A 138 -6.49 -5.78 -12.97
N MET A 139 -5.71 -6.82 -12.72
CA MET A 139 -5.52 -7.36 -11.36
C MET A 139 -4.95 -6.30 -10.40
N GLN A 140 -3.99 -5.49 -10.85
CA GLN A 140 -3.46 -4.40 -10.02
C GLN A 140 -4.50 -3.32 -9.74
N ARG A 141 -5.36 -3.00 -10.69
CA ARG A 141 -6.49 -2.09 -10.46
C ARG A 141 -7.48 -2.66 -9.44
N VAL A 142 -7.74 -3.96 -9.44
CA VAL A 142 -8.56 -4.61 -8.38
C VAL A 142 -7.89 -4.46 -7.02
N ALA A 143 -6.57 -4.67 -6.94
CA ALA A 143 -5.81 -4.48 -5.71
C ALA A 143 -5.87 -3.03 -5.20
N ILE A 144 -5.81 -2.05 -6.10
CA ILE A 144 -5.98 -0.63 -5.75
C ILE A 144 -7.41 -0.35 -5.27
N ALA A 145 -8.43 -0.86 -5.95
CA ALA A 145 -9.83 -0.71 -5.53
C ALA A 145 -10.04 -1.28 -4.11
N ARG A 146 -9.48 -2.45 -3.81
CA ARG A 146 -9.49 -3.05 -2.48
C ARG A 146 -8.78 -2.17 -1.44
N ALA A 147 -7.66 -1.55 -1.82
CA ALA A 147 -6.90 -0.68 -0.94
C ALA A 147 -7.67 0.59 -0.56
N ILE A 148 -8.45 1.17 -1.47
CA ILE A 148 -9.16 2.44 -1.26
C ILE A 148 -10.60 2.30 -0.73
N VAL A 149 -11.18 1.10 -0.73
CA VAL A 149 -12.60 0.88 -0.45
C VAL A 149 -13.03 1.27 0.97
N ASN A 150 -12.13 1.15 1.94
CA ASN A 150 -12.35 1.61 3.32
C ASN A 150 -12.10 3.12 3.51
N ASN A 151 -11.82 3.84 2.42
CA ASN A 151 -11.44 5.26 2.45
C ASN A 151 -10.30 5.57 3.42
N PRO A 152 -9.16 4.87 3.34
CA PRO A 152 -8.04 5.08 4.24
C PRO A 152 -7.38 6.44 4.02
N ASP A 153 -6.62 6.93 5.00
CA ASP A 153 -5.81 8.14 4.87
C ASP A 153 -4.49 7.91 4.14
N ILE A 154 -3.99 6.66 4.21
CA ILE A 154 -2.66 6.27 3.71
C ILE A 154 -2.78 5.11 2.74
N ILE A 155 -2.17 5.24 1.56
CA ILE A 155 -1.96 4.14 0.62
C ILE A 155 -0.47 3.81 0.58
N LEU A 156 -0.16 2.55 0.85
CA LEU A 156 1.19 2.00 0.80
C LEU A 156 1.32 1.10 -0.42
N ALA A 157 2.22 1.44 -1.34
CA ALA A 157 2.43 0.69 -2.57
C ALA A 157 3.85 0.11 -2.61
N ASP A 158 3.96 -1.21 -2.65
CA ASP A 158 5.23 -1.93 -2.74
C ASP A 158 5.46 -2.40 -4.19
N GLU A 159 6.36 -1.71 -4.91
CA GLU A 159 6.67 -1.99 -6.33
C GLU A 159 5.42 -2.19 -7.20
N PRO A 160 4.45 -1.25 -7.19
CA PRO A 160 3.12 -1.48 -7.76
C PRO A 160 3.09 -1.73 -9.25
N THR A 161 4.17 -1.42 -9.95
CA THR A 161 4.33 -1.63 -11.40
C THR A 161 5.38 -2.67 -11.77
N GLY A 162 5.99 -3.31 -10.80
CA GLY A 162 7.15 -4.18 -11.00
C GLY A 162 6.90 -5.42 -11.87
N ALA A 163 5.65 -5.86 -12.02
CA ALA A 163 5.25 -6.99 -12.86
C ALA A 163 4.52 -6.57 -14.16
N LEU A 164 4.53 -5.27 -14.51
CA LEU A 164 3.74 -4.70 -15.61
C LEU A 164 4.65 -4.16 -16.72
N ASP A 165 4.13 -4.16 -17.96
CA ASP A 165 4.74 -3.44 -19.06
C ASP A 165 4.66 -1.91 -18.88
N SER A 166 5.43 -1.18 -19.68
CA SER A 166 5.55 0.28 -19.55
C SER A 166 4.22 1.03 -19.73
N ALA A 167 3.41 0.64 -20.72
CA ALA A 167 2.13 1.32 -20.98
C ALA A 167 1.12 1.09 -19.84
N THR A 168 1.05 -0.14 -19.32
CA THR A 168 0.21 -0.49 -18.17
C THR A 168 0.70 0.16 -16.89
N SER A 169 2.02 0.27 -16.71
CA SER A 169 2.63 0.96 -15.57
C SER A 169 2.20 2.42 -15.50
N VAL A 170 2.20 3.13 -16.62
CA VAL A 170 1.70 4.53 -16.68
C VAL A 170 0.26 4.62 -16.18
N GLN A 171 -0.61 3.72 -16.61
CA GLN A 171 -2.01 3.72 -16.18
C GLN A 171 -2.16 3.51 -14.66
N ILE A 172 -1.37 2.64 -14.07
CA ILE A 172 -1.37 2.42 -12.62
C ILE A 172 -0.85 3.66 -11.89
N MET A 173 0.23 4.26 -12.38
CA MET A 173 0.80 5.46 -11.78
C MET A 173 -0.14 6.66 -11.84
N GLU A 174 -0.88 6.85 -12.94
CA GLU A 174 -1.92 7.88 -13.06
C GLU A 174 -3.04 7.69 -12.02
N ILE A 175 -3.48 6.46 -11.78
CA ILE A 175 -4.47 6.15 -10.74
C ILE A 175 -3.93 6.52 -9.35
N LEU A 176 -2.70 6.11 -9.02
CA LEU A 176 -2.08 6.45 -7.74
C LEU A 176 -1.86 7.96 -7.58
N LYS A 177 -1.50 8.64 -8.67
CA LYS A 177 -1.37 10.11 -8.69
C LYS A 177 -2.70 10.80 -8.39
N GLU A 178 -3.78 10.36 -8.99
CA GLU A 178 -5.13 10.89 -8.72
C GLU A 178 -5.51 10.68 -7.25
N ILE A 179 -5.28 9.49 -6.71
CA ILE A 179 -5.53 9.16 -5.29
C ILE A 179 -4.73 10.09 -4.35
N SER A 180 -3.51 10.46 -4.73
CA SER A 180 -2.62 11.30 -3.90
C SER A 180 -3.09 12.74 -3.71
N LYS A 181 -4.10 13.19 -4.47
CA LYS A 181 -4.71 14.51 -4.28
C LYS A 181 -5.46 14.62 -2.95
N ASP A 182 -6.01 13.50 -2.49
CA ASP A 182 -6.85 13.44 -1.28
C ASP A 182 -6.25 12.56 -0.17
N LYS A 183 -5.13 11.87 -0.44
CA LYS A 183 -4.53 10.89 0.46
C LYS A 183 -3.02 10.97 0.43
N LEU A 184 -2.39 10.45 1.49
CA LEU A 184 -0.96 10.18 1.46
C LEU A 184 -0.70 8.88 0.70
N VAL A 185 0.06 8.94 -0.39
CA VAL A 185 0.55 7.77 -1.11
C VAL A 185 2.06 7.64 -0.88
N ILE A 186 2.47 6.53 -0.29
CA ILE A 186 3.89 6.17 -0.12
C ILE A 186 4.16 4.95 -1.00
N MET A 187 4.97 5.13 -2.01
CA MET A 187 5.40 4.08 -2.93
C MET A 187 6.87 3.74 -2.66
N VAL A 188 7.18 2.46 -2.53
CA VAL A 188 8.56 2.00 -2.61
C VAL A 188 8.82 1.44 -4.00
N THR A 189 9.94 1.81 -4.59
CA THR A 189 10.33 1.40 -5.93
C THR A 189 11.84 1.44 -6.13
N HIS A 190 12.31 0.66 -7.09
CA HIS A 190 13.68 0.75 -7.60
C HIS A 190 13.76 1.47 -8.97
N ASN A 191 12.62 1.95 -9.49
CA ASN A 191 12.52 2.65 -10.77
C ASN A 191 12.60 4.18 -10.57
N PRO A 192 13.76 4.82 -10.85
CA PRO A 192 13.93 6.25 -10.64
C PRO A 192 13.07 7.09 -11.60
N GLN A 193 12.84 6.62 -12.82
CA GLN A 193 12.07 7.37 -13.81
C GLN A 193 10.61 7.56 -13.36
N LEU A 194 9.94 6.50 -12.89
CA LEU A 194 8.59 6.59 -12.36
C LEU A 194 8.53 7.45 -11.09
N ALA A 195 9.55 7.36 -10.23
CA ALA A 195 9.63 8.20 -9.05
C ALA A 195 9.73 9.70 -9.43
N ASP A 196 10.61 10.03 -10.37
CA ASP A 196 10.81 11.43 -10.83
C ASP A 196 9.56 12.01 -11.50
N GLU A 197 8.84 11.20 -12.28
CA GLU A 197 7.68 11.66 -13.05
C GLU A 197 6.43 11.88 -12.18
N TYR A 198 6.18 10.99 -11.21
CA TYR A 198 4.89 10.97 -10.48
C TYR A 198 4.94 11.51 -9.06
N SER A 199 6.12 11.54 -8.40
CA SER A 199 6.20 11.90 -6.99
C SER A 199 6.33 13.41 -6.75
N ASN A 200 5.72 13.86 -5.67
CA ASN A 200 5.96 15.22 -5.14
C ASN A 200 7.31 15.30 -4.41
N ARG A 201 7.73 14.18 -3.83
CA ARG A 201 8.96 14.05 -3.06
C ARG A 201 9.56 12.67 -3.22
N ILE A 202 10.87 12.63 -3.36
CA ILE A 202 11.65 11.38 -3.44
C ILE A 202 12.56 11.30 -2.23
N ILE A 203 12.50 10.19 -1.54
CA ILE A 203 13.38 9.85 -0.43
C ILE A 203 14.26 8.70 -0.89
N ARG A 204 15.57 8.84 -0.74
CA ARG A 204 16.52 7.79 -1.13
C ARG A 204 16.93 6.99 0.09
N LEU A 205 16.67 5.69 0.03
CA LEU A 205 17.07 4.74 1.07
C LEU A 205 18.25 3.92 0.57
N LYS A 206 19.33 3.91 1.33
CA LYS A 206 20.54 3.14 1.05
C LYS A 206 21.01 2.41 2.30
N ASP A 207 21.13 1.09 2.20
CA ASP A 207 21.65 0.25 3.31
C ASP A 207 20.97 0.52 4.67
N GLY A 208 19.66 0.73 4.64
CA GLY A 208 18.84 1.00 5.82
C GLY A 208 18.91 2.43 6.36
N THR A 209 19.53 3.36 5.67
CA THR A 209 19.65 4.79 6.04
C THR A 209 19.08 5.72 4.95
N LEU A 210 18.71 6.96 5.34
CA LEU A 210 18.27 8.02 4.42
C LEU A 210 19.46 8.78 3.86
#